data_77e96d5cd5b8e2c4ccc95bd910e557a9
#
_entry.id   77e96d5cd5b8e2c4ccc95bd910e557a9
#
_cell.length_a   1.000
_cell.length_b   1.000
_cell.length_c   1.000
_cell.angle_alpha   90.00
_cell.angle_beta   90.00
_cell.angle_gamma   90.00
#
_symmetry.space_group_name_H-M   'P 1'
#
loop_
_entity.id
_entity.type
_entity.pdbx_description
1 polymer ?
#
loop_
_entity_poly.entity_id
_entity_poly.type
_entity_poly.pdbx_seq_one_letter_code
_entity_poly.pdbx_strand_id
1 'polypeptide(L)'
;MADAAAEIGFNGVDLTVRPNGHVLPERVEMDLPKAMEAIKNAGLATTMITTTVQDANDAIDRNVVETAAELDVKYYRMNWLKYPDGKSIPEAMMQFKKTLTDLSHLNRKLNITGCYQNHSGNLAGASIWELWEILKSADHKNMGVQYDIRHAVVEGGLSWRNGLNLIHPHIKILAVKDFIWSNKNGNWVVENVPFGEGMVDFKSYFKMLKEFNIQVPVSLHYEYPLGGADRGASTITIDKQIVFDYMKRDLLKLQQLWQEA
;
A
#
# COMPACT_ATOMS: atom_id res chain seq x y z
N MET A 1 -18.26 6.04 -7.39
CA MET A 1 -17.24 5.40 -6.51
C MET A 1 -17.11 6.19 -5.21
N ALA A 2 -16.79 7.47 -5.23
CA ALA A 2 -16.62 8.27 -4.01
C ALA A 2 -17.88 8.24 -3.11
N ASP A 3 -19.07 8.47 -3.65
CA ASP A 3 -20.33 8.41 -2.88
C ASP A 3 -20.52 7.06 -2.18
N ALA A 4 -20.27 5.96 -2.89
CA ALA A 4 -20.36 4.62 -2.31
C ALA A 4 -19.34 4.40 -1.17
N ALA A 5 -18.11 4.92 -1.32
CA ALA A 5 -17.11 4.83 -0.26
C ALA A 5 -17.53 5.64 0.97
N ALA A 6 -18.14 6.82 0.78
CA ALA A 6 -18.71 7.63 1.86
C ALA A 6 -19.88 6.91 2.57
N GLU A 7 -20.81 6.31 1.81
CA GLU A 7 -21.96 5.54 2.33
C GLU A 7 -21.52 4.30 3.11
N ILE A 8 -20.43 3.64 2.69
CA ILE A 8 -19.83 2.53 3.40
C ILE A 8 -19.25 2.98 4.75
N GLY A 9 -18.74 4.22 4.83
CA GLY A 9 -18.21 4.82 6.05
C GLY A 9 -16.69 4.97 6.07
N PHE A 10 -16.03 4.98 4.90
CA PHE A 10 -14.60 5.30 4.81
C PHE A 10 -14.33 6.78 5.07
N ASN A 11 -13.11 7.09 5.51
CA ASN A 11 -12.66 8.46 5.70
C ASN A 11 -11.97 9.03 4.46
N GLY A 12 -11.54 8.17 3.53
CA GLY A 12 -10.81 8.59 2.35
C GLY A 12 -10.67 7.48 1.31
N VAL A 13 -9.98 7.83 0.23
CA VAL A 13 -9.69 6.93 -0.90
C VAL A 13 -8.19 6.91 -1.14
N ASP A 14 -7.62 5.71 -1.25
CA ASP A 14 -6.28 5.46 -1.79
C ASP A 14 -6.40 5.41 -3.32
N LEU A 15 -6.21 6.58 -3.96
CA LEU A 15 -6.45 6.73 -5.39
C LEU A 15 -5.27 6.17 -6.20
N THR A 16 -5.55 5.36 -7.21
CA THR A 16 -4.49 4.81 -8.07
C THR A 16 -4.12 5.79 -9.19
N VAL A 17 -2.84 6.21 -9.23
CA VAL A 17 -2.22 7.02 -10.29
C VAL A 17 -1.18 6.14 -10.99
N ARG A 18 -1.63 5.29 -11.89
CA ARG A 18 -0.81 4.28 -12.56
C ARG A 18 -1.46 3.82 -13.87
N PRO A 19 -0.75 3.14 -14.77
CA PRO A 19 -1.36 2.48 -15.93
C PRO A 19 -2.53 1.58 -15.50
N ASN A 20 -3.65 1.69 -16.21
CA ASN A 20 -4.93 1.03 -15.88
C ASN A 20 -5.52 1.40 -14.49
N GLY A 21 -5.05 2.47 -13.89
CA GLY A 21 -5.60 3.03 -12.65
C GLY A 21 -6.70 4.06 -12.91
N HIS A 22 -7.12 4.76 -11.86
CA HIS A 22 -8.14 5.82 -11.95
C HIS A 22 -7.60 7.06 -12.66
N VAL A 23 -6.31 7.35 -12.50
CA VAL A 23 -5.61 8.43 -13.17
C VAL A 23 -4.39 7.85 -13.87
N LEU A 24 -4.20 8.19 -15.15
CA LEU A 24 -2.99 7.81 -15.87
C LEU A 24 -1.83 8.77 -15.49
N PRO A 25 -0.61 8.26 -15.29
CA PRO A 25 0.54 9.10 -14.94
C PRO A 25 0.79 10.26 -15.91
N GLU A 26 0.63 10.00 -17.21
CA GLU A 26 0.82 10.98 -18.29
C GLU A 26 -0.25 12.08 -18.31
N ARG A 27 -1.31 11.92 -17.55
CA ARG A 27 -2.45 12.84 -17.46
C ARG A 27 -2.66 13.39 -16.06
N VAL A 28 -1.69 13.19 -15.18
CA VAL A 28 -1.81 13.47 -13.74
C VAL A 28 -2.23 14.92 -13.47
N GLU A 29 -1.62 15.90 -14.14
CA GLU A 29 -1.92 17.34 -13.97
C GLU A 29 -3.39 17.68 -14.31
N MET A 30 -3.95 16.97 -15.29
CA MET A 30 -5.32 17.25 -15.77
C MET A 30 -6.38 16.48 -14.97
N ASP A 31 -6.09 15.24 -14.60
CA ASP A 31 -7.12 14.32 -14.13
C ASP A 31 -7.07 14.09 -12.61
N LEU A 32 -5.88 14.19 -11.96
CA LEU A 32 -5.78 14.05 -10.50
C LEU A 32 -6.56 15.14 -9.74
N PRO A 33 -6.48 16.45 -10.11
CA PRO A 33 -7.27 17.49 -9.45
C PRO A 33 -8.78 17.22 -9.51
N LYS A 34 -9.29 16.78 -10.66
CA LYS A 34 -10.73 16.46 -10.85
C LYS A 34 -11.16 15.26 -10.01
N ALA A 35 -10.31 14.23 -9.97
CA ALA A 35 -10.59 13.04 -9.15
C ALA A 35 -10.63 13.38 -7.66
N MET A 36 -9.67 14.20 -7.19
CA MET A 36 -9.62 14.65 -5.79
C MET A 36 -10.79 15.57 -5.43
N GLU A 37 -11.20 16.45 -6.35
CA GLU A 37 -12.39 17.27 -6.16
C GLU A 37 -13.66 16.42 -6.01
N ALA A 38 -13.84 15.41 -6.87
CA ALA A 38 -14.97 14.49 -6.76
C ALA A 38 -14.96 13.70 -5.42
N ILE A 39 -13.80 13.27 -4.94
CA ILE A 39 -13.65 12.60 -3.64
C ILE A 39 -13.98 13.57 -2.50
N LYS A 40 -13.48 14.80 -2.56
CA LYS A 40 -13.77 15.85 -1.58
C LYS A 40 -15.25 16.22 -1.52
N ASN A 41 -15.91 16.32 -2.67
CA ASN A 41 -17.35 16.61 -2.76
C ASN A 41 -18.22 15.50 -2.14
N ALA A 42 -17.71 14.26 -2.08
CA ALA A 42 -18.35 13.16 -1.34
C ALA A 42 -18.00 13.17 0.18
N GLY A 43 -17.28 14.17 0.67
CA GLY A 43 -16.89 14.28 2.08
C GLY A 43 -15.69 13.42 2.48
N LEU A 44 -14.93 12.93 1.50
CA LEU A 44 -13.77 12.05 1.72
C LEU A 44 -12.43 12.78 1.51
N ALA A 45 -11.36 12.24 2.09
CA ALA A 45 -10.00 12.72 1.91
C ALA A 45 -9.22 11.88 0.88
N THR A 46 -8.22 12.51 0.23
CA THR A 46 -7.17 11.81 -0.54
C THR A 46 -5.84 12.12 0.12
N THR A 47 -5.56 11.41 1.20
CA THR A 47 -4.30 11.59 1.97
C THR A 47 -3.13 10.89 1.30
N MET A 48 -3.40 9.85 0.54
CA MET A 48 -2.43 8.98 -0.10
C MET A 48 -2.88 8.58 -1.51
N ILE A 49 -1.90 8.29 -2.36
CA ILE A 49 -2.12 7.75 -3.70
C ILE A 49 -1.20 6.55 -3.95
N THR A 50 -1.67 5.60 -4.75
CA THR A 50 -0.88 4.46 -5.21
C THR A 50 -0.36 4.68 -6.61
N THR A 51 0.97 4.70 -6.79
CA THR A 51 1.64 5.09 -8.05
C THR A 51 2.57 4.00 -8.59
N THR A 52 3.15 4.28 -9.76
CA THR A 52 4.29 3.54 -10.35
C THR A 52 5.61 4.31 -10.28
N VAL A 53 5.69 5.35 -9.49
CA VAL A 53 6.91 6.16 -9.29
C VAL A 53 8.05 5.27 -8.78
N GLN A 54 9.19 5.33 -9.45
CA GLN A 54 10.40 4.57 -9.08
C GLN A 54 11.72 5.29 -9.42
N ASP A 55 11.71 6.39 -10.17
CA ASP A 55 12.91 7.13 -10.54
C ASP A 55 12.70 8.64 -10.40
N ALA A 56 13.46 9.27 -9.52
CA ALA A 56 13.42 10.71 -9.29
C ALA A 56 13.86 11.54 -10.51
N ASN A 57 14.48 10.91 -11.52
CA ASN A 57 14.95 11.59 -12.74
C ASN A 57 14.03 11.36 -13.94
N ASP A 58 13.10 10.42 -13.86
CA ASP A 58 12.08 10.22 -14.89
C ASP A 58 11.08 11.38 -14.88
N ALA A 59 10.78 11.93 -16.07
CA ALA A 59 9.94 13.12 -16.19
C ALA A 59 8.49 12.85 -15.77
N ILE A 60 7.95 11.67 -16.06
CA ILE A 60 6.57 11.29 -15.71
C ILE A 60 6.47 11.06 -14.20
N ASP A 61 7.41 10.30 -13.64
CA ASP A 61 7.45 10.01 -12.20
C ASP A 61 7.55 11.31 -11.38
N ARG A 62 8.43 12.24 -11.82
CA ARG A 62 8.56 13.56 -11.19
C ARG A 62 7.25 14.33 -11.24
N ASN A 63 6.62 14.40 -12.42
CA ASN A 63 5.37 15.12 -12.61
C ASN A 63 4.25 14.57 -11.73
N VAL A 64 4.19 13.24 -11.55
CA VAL A 64 3.24 12.61 -10.62
C VAL A 64 3.47 13.08 -9.19
N VAL A 65 4.73 13.10 -8.72
CA VAL A 65 5.06 13.50 -7.35
C VAL A 65 4.85 14.99 -7.13
N GLU A 66 5.25 15.84 -8.10
CA GLU A 66 5.09 17.30 -8.06
C GLU A 66 3.59 17.67 -8.02
N THR A 67 2.78 17.13 -8.94
CA THR A 67 1.33 17.37 -8.95
C THR A 67 0.65 16.89 -7.66
N ALA A 68 1.03 15.72 -7.15
CA ALA A 68 0.49 15.21 -5.89
C ALA A 68 0.82 16.13 -4.71
N ALA A 69 2.04 16.64 -4.65
CA ALA A 69 2.48 17.59 -3.61
C ALA A 69 1.74 18.92 -3.69
N GLU A 70 1.54 19.48 -4.88
CA GLU A 70 0.76 20.71 -5.12
C GLU A 70 -0.70 20.58 -4.67
N LEU A 71 -1.25 19.39 -4.74
CA LEU A 71 -2.60 19.06 -4.30
C LEU A 71 -2.68 18.63 -2.82
N ASP A 72 -1.61 18.82 -2.05
CA ASP A 72 -1.52 18.51 -0.62
C ASP A 72 -1.67 17.02 -0.27
N VAL A 73 -1.39 16.11 -1.22
CA VAL A 73 -1.26 14.69 -0.95
C VAL A 73 -0.05 14.46 -0.03
N LYS A 74 -0.24 13.74 1.06
CA LYS A 74 0.82 13.55 2.07
C LYS A 74 1.73 12.37 1.77
N TYR A 75 1.16 11.32 1.18
CA TYR A 75 1.86 10.06 0.95
C TYR A 75 1.61 9.54 -0.46
N TYR A 76 2.62 8.92 -1.03
CA TYR A 76 2.42 8.09 -2.21
C TYR A 76 3.11 6.73 -2.03
N ARG A 77 2.45 5.66 -2.44
CA ARG A 77 3.08 4.36 -2.59
C ARG A 77 3.86 4.34 -3.92
N MET A 78 5.16 4.11 -3.85
CA MET A 78 5.99 3.96 -5.05
C MET A 78 5.82 2.57 -5.69
N ASN A 79 6.37 2.38 -6.89
CA ASN A 79 6.42 1.08 -7.54
C ASN A 79 7.36 0.12 -6.80
N TRP A 80 7.15 -1.17 -7.03
CA TRP A 80 8.08 -2.20 -6.54
C TRP A 80 9.30 -2.30 -7.43
N LEU A 81 10.45 -2.47 -6.80
CA LEU A 81 11.73 -2.64 -7.46
C LEU A 81 11.95 -4.13 -7.79
N LYS A 82 12.37 -4.40 -9.01
CA LYS A 82 12.69 -5.74 -9.49
C LYS A 82 14.20 -5.95 -9.48
N TYR A 83 14.62 -7.17 -9.15
CA TYR A 83 16.02 -7.54 -9.30
C TYR A 83 16.39 -7.54 -10.78
N PRO A 84 17.43 -6.79 -11.18
CA PRO A 84 17.85 -6.74 -12.58
C PRO A 84 18.56 -8.03 -12.96
N ASP A 85 18.31 -8.50 -14.19
CA ASP A 85 18.98 -9.67 -14.73
C ASP A 85 20.50 -9.47 -14.76
N GLY A 86 21.23 -10.54 -14.44
CA GLY A 86 22.69 -10.56 -14.49
C GLY A 86 23.40 -9.81 -13.36
N LYS A 87 22.69 -9.28 -12.38
CA LYS A 87 23.28 -8.69 -11.17
C LYS A 87 23.12 -9.59 -9.95
N SER A 88 24.11 -9.55 -9.10
CA SER A 88 24.01 -10.18 -7.77
C SER A 88 23.06 -9.40 -6.86
N ILE A 89 22.52 -10.06 -5.84
CA ILE A 89 21.65 -9.40 -4.85
C ILE A 89 22.33 -8.19 -4.19
N PRO A 90 23.61 -8.24 -3.74
CA PRO A 90 24.27 -7.06 -3.19
C PRO A 90 24.37 -5.87 -4.17
N GLU A 91 24.63 -6.12 -5.45
CA GLU A 91 24.68 -5.07 -6.47
C GLU A 91 23.28 -4.45 -6.71
N ALA A 92 22.23 -5.28 -6.78
CA ALA A 92 20.86 -4.80 -6.88
C ALA A 92 20.47 -3.95 -5.66
N MET A 93 20.81 -4.39 -4.45
CA MET A 93 20.55 -3.64 -3.22
C MET A 93 21.24 -2.27 -3.20
N MET A 94 22.45 -2.12 -3.74
CA MET A 94 23.09 -0.81 -3.88
C MET A 94 22.29 0.12 -4.80
N GLN A 95 21.73 -0.40 -5.88
CA GLN A 95 20.86 0.38 -6.78
C GLN A 95 19.57 0.78 -6.08
N PHE A 96 18.93 -0.14 -5.37
CA PHE A 96 17.68 0.15 -4.64
C PHE A 96 17.90 1.22 -3.55
N LYS A 97 19.00 1.16 -2.81
CA LYS A 97 19.41 2.20 -1.86
C LYS A 97 19.54 3.56 -2.54
N LYS A 98 20.18 3.60 -3.71
CA LYS A 98 20.31 4.84 -4.49
C LYS A 98 18.94 5.37 -4.92
N THR A 99 18.09 4.52 -5.47
CA THR A 99 16.71 4.89 -5.88
C THR A 99 15.92 5.52 -4.74
N LEU A 100 15.90 4.88 -3.57
CA LEU A 100 15.15 5.40 -2.41
C LEU A 100 15.79 6.70 -1.88
N THR A 101 17.11 6.82 -1.93
CA THR A 101 17.82 8.05 -1.54
C THR A 101 17.47 9.21 -2.47
N ASP A 102 17.50 9.00 -3.79
CA ASP A 102 17.19 10.03 -4.79
C ASP A 102 15.72 10.48 -4.66
N LEU A 103 14.79 9.54 -4.52
CA LEU A 103 13.38 9.85 -4.26
C LEU A 103 13.19 10.60 -2.94
N SER A 104 13.90 10.22 -1.88
CA SER A 104 13.78 10.92 -0.59
C SER A 104 14.24 12.38 -0.67
N HIS A 105 15.23 12.67 -1.49
CA HIS A 105 15.69 14.05 -1.75
C HIS A 105 14.66 14.88 -2.54
N LEU A 106 14.01 14.28 -3.54
CA LEU A 106 12.91 14.91 -4.28
C LEU A 106 11.74 15.18 -3.34
N ASN A 107 11.32 14.16 -2.59
CA ASN A 107 10.21 14.22 -1.65
C ASN A 107 10.38 15.31 -0.59
N ARG A 108 11.61 15.46 -0.06
CA ARG A 108 11.93 16.51 0.91
C ARG A 108 11.72 17.90 0.33
N LYS A 109 12.11 18.13 -0.93
CA LYS A 109 11.92 19.42 -1.60
C LYS A 109 10.45 19.77 -1.80
N LEU A 110 9.62 18.76 -2.01
CA LEU A 110 8.20 18.89 -2.29
C LEU A 110 7.31 18.74 -1.05
N ASN A 111 7.89 18.46 0.11
CA ASN A 111 7.17 18.20 1.37
C ASN A 111 6.12 17.07 1.28
N ILE A 112 6.44 16.03 0.54
CA ILE A 112 5.64 14.80 0.41
C ILE A 112 6.44 13.60 0.93
N THR A 113 5.80 12.47 1.21
CA THR A 113 6.48 11.25 1.67
C THR A 113 6.23 10.09 0.73
N GLY A 114 7.29 9.52 0.19
CA GLY A 114 7.24 8.27 -0.56
C GLY A 114 7.21 7.07 0.38
N CYS A 115 6.46 6.03 0.01
CA CYS A 115 6.32 4.82 0.80
C CYS A 115 6.59 3.59 -0.05
N TYR A 116 7.50 2.73 0.41
CA TYR A 116 7.73 1.42 -0.20
C TYR A 116 6.85 0.38 0.48
N GLN A 117 6.02 -0.34 -0.29
CA GLN A 117 5.22 -1.43 0.25
C GLN A 117 6.03 -2.73 0.24
N ASN A 118 6.17 -3.40 1.39
CA ASN A 118 6.65 -4.77 1.41
C ASN A 118 5.64 -5.68 0.70
N HIS A 119 6.12 -6.50 -0.23
CA HIS A 119 5.27 -7.36 -1.05
C HIS A 119 5.88 -8.75 -1.18
N SER A 120 5.13 -9.79 -0.82
CA SER A 120 5.58 -11.18 -0.92
C SER A 120 5.89 -11.60 -2.36
N GLY A 121 6.90 -12.45 -2.53
CA GLY A 121 7.35 -12.98 -3.81
C GLY A 121 8.75 -12.49 -4.19
N ASN A 122 8.99 -12.30 -5.49
CA ASN A 122 10.34 -12.10 -6.04
C ASN A 122 10.73 -10.62 -6.21
N LEU A 123 10.11 -9.70 -5.46
CA LEU A 123 10.40 -8.28 -5.53
C LEU A 123 11.31 -7.86 -4.37
N ALA A 124 12.08 -6.79 -4.57
CA ALA A 124 12.84 -6.20 -3.49
C ALA A 124 11.93 -5.82 -2.31
N GLY A 125 12.40 -6.01 -1.09
CA GLY A 125 11.61 -5.69 0.10
C GLY A 125 10.49 -6.69 0.41
N ALA A 126 10.47 -7.87 -0.20
CA ALA A 126 9.62 -8.97 0.22
C ALA A 126 9.93 -9.33 1.69
N SER A 127 11.19 -9.53 2.00
CA SER A 127 11.66 -9.64 3.38
C SER A 127 11.75 -8.26 4.02
N ILE A 128 11.18 -8.11 5.23
CA ILE A 128 11.27 -6.86 6.01
C ILE A 128 12.72 -6.48 6.35
N TRP A 129 13.60 -7.46 6.55
CA TRP A 129 15.02 -7.23 6.81
C TRP A 129 15.72 -6.60 5.62
N GLU A 130 15.41 -7.04 4.42
CA GLU A 130 15.91 -6.45 3.18
C GLU A 130 15.38 -5.03 3.01
N LEU A 131 14.07 -4.82 3.19
CA LEU A 131 13.46 -3.49 3.08
C LEU A 131 14.10 -2.50 4.06
N TRP A 132 14.31 -2.92 5.32
CA TRP A 132 15.01 -2.11 6.29
C TRP A 132 16.43 -1.75 5.84
N GLU A 133 17.17 -2.71 5.29
CA GLU A 133 18.52 -2.48 4.77
C GLU A 133 18.55 -1.48 3.60
N ILE A 134 17.57 -1.56 2.70
CA ILE A 134 17.45 -0.64 1.57
C ILE A 134 17.11 0.80 2.04
N LEU A 135 16.27 0.92 3.07
CA LEU A 135 15.83 2.22 3.60
C LEU A 135 16.89 2.99 4.38
N LYS A 136 17.91 2.34 4.89
CA LYS A 136 18.93 2.97 5.77
C LYS A 136 19.57 4.24 5.20
N SER A 137 19.67 4.35 3.87
CA SER A 137 20.32 5.47 3.18
C SER A 137 19.37 6.62 2.85
N ALA A 138 18.07 6.41 2.98
CA ALA A 138 17.06 7.41 2.64
C ALA A 138 16.75 8.34 3.82
N ASP A 139 16.25 9.53 3.52
CA ASP A 139 15.72 10.43 4.55
C ASP A 139 14.40 9.89 5.09
N HIS A 140 14.43 9.38 6.32
CA HIS A 140 13.29 8.72 6.98
C HIS A 140 12.08 9.62 7.23
N LYS A 141 12.23 10.95 7.09
CA LYS A 141 11.10 11.87 7.18
C LYS A 141 10.27 11.85 5.91
N ASN A 142 10.94 11.70 4.76
CA ASN A 142 10.34 11.82 3.44
C ASN A 142 10.35 10.52 2.62
N MET A 143 10.85 9.42 3.21
CA MET A 143 10.80 8.08 2.65
C MET A 143 10.57 7.05 3.75
N GLY A 144 9.56 6.22 3.60
CA GLY A 144 9.21 5.22 4.61
C GLY A 144 8.53 3.99 4.01
N VAL A 145 7.74 3.34 4.82
CA VAL A 145 7.09 2.06 4.49
C VAL A 145 5.57 2.22 4.49
N GLN A 146 4.95 1.69 3.45
CA GLN A 146 3.58 1.20 3.53
C GLN A 146 3.67 -0.25 4.02
N TYR A 147 3.46 -0.46 5.32
CA TYR A 147 3.59 -1.79 5.90
C TYR A 147 2.34 -2.62 5.64
N ASP A 148 2.52 -3.69 4.88
CA ASP A 148 1.48 -4.67 4.58
C ASP A 148 1.67 -5.91 5.44
N ILE A 149 0.80 -6.06 6.45
CA ILE A 149 0.89 -7.16 7.42
C ILE A 149 0.69 -8.53 6.75
N ARG A 150 -0.20 -8.63 5.75
CA ARG A 150 -0.44 -9.91 5.05
C ARG A 150 0.83 -10.40 4.36
N HIS A 151 1.52 -9.52 3.65
CA HIS A 151 2.78 -9.87 3.00
C HIS A 151 3.88 -10.16 4.02
N ALA A 152 3.93 -9.43 5.12
CA ALA A 152 4.88 -9.67 6.20
C ALA A 152 4.67 -11.04 6.86
N VAL A 153 3.43 -11.50 7.01
CA VAL A 153 3.12 -12.84 7.55
C VAL A 153 3.46 -13.94 6.55
N VAL A 154 3.16 -13.73 5.25
CA VAL A 154 3.52 -14.70 4.19
C VAL A 154 5.03 -14.95 4.14
N GLU A 155 5.85 -13.90 4.18
CA GLU A 155 7.32 -14.02 4.07
C GLU A 155 7.99 -14.31 5.41
N GLY A 156 7.47 -13.76 6.49
CA GLY A 156 8.08 -13.85 7.82
C GLY A 156 7.60 -15.05 8.65
N GLY A 157 6.46 -15.66 8.32
CA GLY A 157 5.87 -16.71 9.12
C GLY A 157 5.78 -16.29 10.60
N LEU A 158 6.28 -17.12 11.51
CA LEU A 158 6.27 -16.83 12.95
C LEU A 158 7.12 -15.62 13.35
N SER A 159 8.06 -15.20 12.50
CA SER A 159 8.96 -14.08 12.79
C SER A 159 8.44 -12.71 12.35
N TRP A 160 7.22 -12.61 11.84
CA TRP A 160 6.65 -11.33 11.38
C TRP A 160 6.67 -10.25 12.47
N ARG A 161 6.52 -10.64 13.76
CA ARG A 161 6.59 -9.72 14.90
C ARG A 161 7.97 -9.07 15.04
N ASN A 162 9.03 -9.83 14.79
CA ASN A 162 10.41 -9.30 14.81
C ASN A 162 10.61 -8.31 13.66
N GLY A 163 10.06 -8.63 12.48
CA GLY A 163 10.07 -7.72 11.33
C GLY A 163 9.35 -6.41 11.63
N LEU A 164 8.16 -6.47 12.23
CA LEU A 164 7.42 -5.27 12.65
C LEU A 164 8.22 -4.47 13.68
N ASN A 165 8.79 -5.13 14.68
CA ASN A 165 9.63 -4.47 15.69
C ASN A 165 10.85 -3.77 15.08
N LEU A 166 11.43 -4.33 14.02
CA LEU A 166 12.55 -3.70 13.30
C LEU A 166 12.12 -2.46 12.50
N ILE A 167 11.01 -2.58 11.76
CA ILE A 167 10.64 -1.59 10.74
C ILE A 167 9.71 -0.48 11.26
N HIS A 168 9.11 -0.64 12.45
CA HIS A 168 8.07 0.26 12.95
C HIS A 168 8.41 1.76 12.92
N PRO A 169 9.68 2.22 13.14
CA PRO A 169 10.00 3.65 13.08
C PRO A 169 9.85 4.26 11.68
N HIS A 170 9.83 3.40 10.66
CA HIS A 170 9.74 3.81 9.25
C HIS A 170 8.33 3.73 8.68
N ILE A 171 7.36 3.22 9.43
CA ILE A 171 5.98 3.06 8.95
C ILE A 171 5.31 4.43 8.80
N LYS A 172 4.77 4.70 7.61
CA LYS A 172 4.04 5.91 7.24
C LYS A 172 2.60 5.64 6.83
N ILE A 173 2.32 4.43 6.36
CA ILE A 173 1.02 3.94 5.93
C ILE A 173 0.92 2.47 6.32
N LEU A 174 -0.29 1.99 6.58
CA LEU A 174 -0.59 0.58 6.73
C LEU A 174 -1.44 0.10 5.55
N ALA A 175 -1.11 -1.07 5.01
CA ALA A 175 -2.01 -1.83 4.15
C ALA A 175 -2.47 -3.07 4.92
N VAL A 176 -3.78 -3.33 4.90
CA VAL A 176 -4.37 -4.46 5.60
C VAL A 176 -5.23 -5.29 4.66
N LYS A 177 -5.02 -6.59 4.67
CA LYS A 177 -5.77 -7.62 3.97
C LYS A 177 -5.44 -8.96 4.59
N ASP A 178 -6.18 -10.01 4.25
CA ASP A 178 -6.03 -11.32 4.86
C ASP A 178 -5.82 -12.44 3.83
N PHE A 179 -5.35 -13.59 4.28
CA PHE A 179 -5.04 -14.73 3.43
C PHE A 179 -5.08 -16.04 4.20
N ILE A 180 -5.15 -17.13 3.45
CA ILE A 180 -4.87 -18.49 3.93
C ILE A 180 -3.80 -19.14 3.04
N TRP A 181 -3.06 -20.09 3.60
CA TRP A 181 -2.36 -21.08 2.81
C TRP A 181 -3.35 -22.17 2.41
N SER A 182 -3.60 -22.35 1.12
CA SER A 182 -4.48 -23.39 0.60
C SER A 182 -3.71 -24.40 -0.24
N ASN A 183 -4.07 -25.67 -0.15
CA ASN A 183 -3.49 -26.72 -1.00
C ASN A 183 -4.34 -26.88 -2.25
N LYS A 184 -3.79 -26.52 -3.41
CA LYS A 184 -4.44 -26.71 -4.71
C LYS A 184 -3.67 -27.76 -5.51
N ASN A 185 -4.22 -28.94 -5.61
CA ASN A 185 -3.63 -30.07 -6.35
C ASN A 185 -2.19 -30.42 -5.90
N GLY A 186 -1.95 -30.43 -4.60
CA GLY A 186 -0.65 -30.73 -4.01
C GLY A 186 0.31 -29.53 -3.88
N ASN A 187 -0.05 -28.38 -4.43
CA ASN A 187 0.73 -27.13 -4.31
C ASN A 187 0.14 -26.20 -3.26
N TRP A 188 0.96 -25.76 -2.33
CA TRP A 188 0.58 -24.71 -1.39
C TRP A 188 0.65 -23.34 -2.05
N VAL A 189 -0.47 -22.63 -2.02
CA VAL A 189 -0.61 -21.30 -2.61
C VAL A 189 -1.20 -20.33 -1.60
N VAL A 190 -0.83 -19.08 -1.71
CA VAL A 190 -1.43 -18.00 -0.94
C VAL A 190 -2.76 -17.64 -1.61
N GLU A 191 -3.84 -17.71 -0.84
CA GLU A 191 -5.19 -17.37 -1.27
C GLU A 191 -5.72 -16.22 -0.42
N ASN A 192 -6.08 -15.09 -1.07
CA ASN A 192 -6.65 -13.97 -0.36
C ASN A 192 -8.08 -14.29 0.05
N VAL A 193 -8.43 -13.92 1.28
CA VAL A 193 -9.75 -14.11 1.88
C VAL A 193 -10.27 -12.80 2.47
N PRO A 194 -11.57 -12.71 2.77
CA PRO A 194 -12.12 -11.53 3.45
C PRO A 194 -11.40 -11.23 4.76
N PHE A 195 -11.36 -9.96 5.09
CA PHE A 195 -10.63 -9.48 6.28
C PHE A 195 -11.12 -10.13 7.58
N GLY A 196 -10.19 -10.71 8.32
CA GLY A 196 -10.45 -11.41 9.58
C GLY A 196 -10.93 -12.86 9.43
N GLU A 197 -10.93 -13.42 8.22
CA GLU A 197 -11.27 -14.82 7.95
C GLU A 197 -10.03 -15.68 7.64
N GLY A 198 -8.83 -15.07 7.70
CA GLY A 198 -7.59 -15.74 7.33
C GLY A 198 -6.65 -16.04 8.48
N MET A 199 -5.36 -16.01 8.18
CA MET A 199 -4.27 -16.44 9.07
C MET A 199 -3.50 -15.26 9.70
N VAL A 200 -3.86 -14.02 9.39
CA VAL A 200 -3.22 -12.86 10.02
C VAL A 200 -3.73 -12.69 11.45
N ASP A 201 -2.83 -12.70 12.43
CA ASP A 201 -3.15 -12.41 13.83
C ASP A 201 -3.34 -10.90 14.04
N PHE A 202 -4.47 -10.36 13.59
CA PHE A 202 -4.77 -8.94 13.70
C PHE A 202 -4.82 -8.44 15.13
N LYS A 203 -5.23 -9.27 16.08
CA LYS A 203 -5.27 -8.87 17.49
C LYS A 203 -3.87 -8.55 18.02
N SER A 204 -2.92 -9.44 17.81
CA SER A 204 -1.51 -9.17 18.18
C SER A 204 -0.92 -8.02 17.36
N TYR A 205 -1.26 -7.93 16.08
CA TYR A 205 -0.78 -6.86 15.21
C TYR A 205 -1.23 -5.48 15.70
N PHE A 206 -2.52 -5.28 15.92
CA PHE A 206 -3.05 -4.00 16.38
C PHE A 206 -2.57 -3.63 17.79
N LYS A 207 -2.42 -4.63 18.67
CA LYS A 207 -1.80 -4.41 19.98
C LYS A 207 -0.37 -3.85 19.84
N MET A 208 0.47 -4.45 18.99
CA MET A 208 1.82 -3.94 18.74
C MET A 208 1.82 -2.53 18.12
N LEU A 209 0.90 -2.23 17.19
CA LEU A 209 0.77 -0.87 16.63
C LEU A 209 0.45 0.15 17.71
N LYS A 210 -0.44 -0.18 18.65
CA LYS A 210 -0.76 0.69 19.80
C LYS A 210 0.44 0.86 20.74
N GLU A 211 1.15 -0.22 21.03
CA GLU A 211 2.37 -0.19 21.86
C GLU A 211 3.47 0.69 21.25
N PHE A 212 3.61 0.67 19.93
CA PHE A 212 4.55 1.53 19.19
C PHE A 212 4.00 2.94 18.91
N ASN A 213 2.78 3.26 19.35
CA ASN A 213 2.10 4.53 19.09
C ASN A 213 2.03 4.89 17.58
N ILE A 214 1.76 3.89 16.73
CA ILE A 214 1.63 4.09 15.29
C ILE A 214 0.22 4.60 14.97
N GLN A 215 0.13 5.86 14.54
CA GLN A 215 -1.10 6.55 14.15
C GLN A 215 -0.95 7.10 12.74
N VAL A 216 -1.15 6.24 11.75
CA VAL A 216 -0.95 6.54 10.33
C VAL A 216 -2.18 6.09 9.52
N PRO A 217 -2.36 6.59 8.28
CA PRO A 217 -3.44 6.12 7.42
C PRO A 217 -3.41 4.60 7.19
N VAL A 218 -4.60 4.02 7.11
CA VAL A 218 -4.78 2.57 6.84
C VAL A 218 -5.52 2.42 5.51
N SER A 219 -4.90 1.71 4.56
CA SER A 219 -5.51 1.28 3.30
C SER A 219 -6.03 -0.15 3.46
N LEU A 220 -7.34 -0.34 3.36
CA LEU A 220 -7.98 -1.66 3.40
C LEU A 220 -8.10 -2.20 1.99
N HIS A 221 -7.44 -3.32 1.70
CA HIS A 221 -7.36 -3.91 0.39
C HIS A 221 -8.34 -5.08 0.22
N TYR A 222 -9.03 -5.11 -0.92
CA TYR A 222 -10.02 -6.12 -1.28
C TYR A 222 -9.50 -6.95 -2.46
N GLU A 223 -8.67 -7.94 -2.17
CA GLU A 223 -8.00 -8.76 -3.19
C GLU A 223 -8.51 -10.21 -3.25
N TYR A 224 -9.56 -10.53 -2.49
CA TYR A 224 -10.27 -11.82 -2.60
C TYR A 224 -11.34 -11.77 -3.69
N PRO A 225 -11.88 -12.91 -4.18
CA PRO A 225 -12.79 -12.95 -5.31
C PRO A 225 -14.04 -12.07 -5.12
N LEU A 226 -14.16 -11.00 -5.89
CA LEU A 226 -15.29 -10.07 -5.91
C LEU A 226 -15.80 -9.86 -7.35
N GLY A 227 -15.91 -10.94 -8.11
CA GLY A 227 -16.45 -10.90 -9.46
C GLY A 227 -15.63 -10.08 -10.46
N GLY A 228 -14.35 -9.86 -10.19
CA GLY A 228 -13.44 -9.05 -11.00
C GLY A 228 -13.17 -7.65 -10.42
N ALA A 229 -13.98 -7.16 -9.48
CA ALA A 229 -13.71 -5.90 -8.77
C ALA A 229 -12.37 -5.93 -8.03
N ASP A 230 -12.01 -7.09 -7.47
CA ASP A 230 -10.73 -7.39 -6.83
C ASP A 230 -9.50 -7.17 -7.72
N ARG A 231 -9.68 -7.11 -9.03
CA ARG A 231 -8.64 -6.91 -10.03
C ARG A 231 -8.80 -5.63 -10.84
N GLY A 232 -9.74 -4.77 -10.45
CA GLY A 232 -10.02 -3.52 -11.14
C GLY A 232 -10.65 -3.70 -12.52
N ALA A 233 -11.41 -4.78 -12.74
CA ALA A 233 -12.12 -5.00 -14.00
C ALA A 233 -13.16 -3.89 -14.22
N SER A 234 -13.25 -3.39 -15.46
CA SER A 234 -14.26 -2.40 -15.86
C SER A 234 -15.69 -2.97 -15.86
N THR A 235 -15.82 -4.30 -15.92
CA THR A 235 -17.10 -5.01 -15.84
C THR A 235 -16.95 -6.14 -14.81
N ILE A 236 -17.85 -6.16 -13.84
CA ILE A 236 -17.87 -7.18 -12.79
C ILE A 236 -18.99 -8.19 -13.06
N THR A 237 -18.81 -9.43 -12.57
CA THR A 237 -19.72 -10.58 -12.82
C THR A 237 -20.72 -10.81 -11.67
N ILE A 238 -20.68 -10.01 -10.61
CA ILE A 238 -21.62 -10.04 -9.48
C ILE A 238 -22.27 -8.67 -9.31
N ASP A 239 -23.36 -8.61 -8.53
CA ASP A 239 -24.00 -7.33 -8.24
C ASP A 239 -23.03 -6.42 -7.46
N LYS A 240 -22.94 -5.17 -7.86
CA LYS A 240 -22.11 -4.16 -7.20
C LYS A 240 -22.45 -3.98 -5.71
N GLN A 241 -23.73 -4.21 -5.34
CA GLN A 241 -24.15 -4.13 -3.94
C GLN A 241 -23.47 -5.21 -3.10
N ILE A 242 -23.26 -6.39 -3.63
CA ILE A 242 -22.50 -7.47 -2.96
C ILE A 242 -21.07 -7.00 -2.67
N VAL A 243 -20.42 -6.32 -3.63
CA VAL A 243 -19.07 -5.75 -3.41
C VAL A 243 -19.10 -4.73 -2.28
N PHE A 244 -20.06 -3.81 -2.26
CA PHE A 244 -20.19 -2.78 -1.22
C PHE A 244 -20.49 -3.39 0.16
N ASP A 245 -21.32 -4.42 0.22
CA ASP A 245 -21.63 -5.13 1.47
C ASP A 245 -20.37 -5.83 2.06
N TYR A 246 -19.55 -6.44 1.21
CA TYR A 246 -18.27 -7.00 1.62
C TYR A 246 -17.31 -5.91 2.12
N MET A 247 -17.20 -4.80 1.41
CA MET A 247 -16.35 -3.69 1.82
C MET A 247 -16.78 -3.12 3.18
N LYS A 248 -18.09 -2.96 3.40
CA LYS A 248 -18.64 -2.48 4.67
C LYS A 248 -18.38 -3.48 5.80
N ARG A 249 -18.61 -4.76 5.55
CA ARG A 249 -18.35 -5.83 6.52
C ARG A 249 -16.90 -5.82 6.98
N ASP A 250 -15.97 -5.76 6.05
CA ASP A 250 -14.53 -5.80 6.34
C ASP A 250 -14.08 -4.53 7.09
N LEU A 251 -14.62 -3.35 6.74
CA LEU A 251 -14.38 -2.12 7.49
C LEU A 251 -14.87 -2.23 8.94
N LEU A 252 -16.08 -2.72 9.17
CA LEU A 252 -16.62 -2.91 10.51
C LEU A 252 -15.79 -3.93 11.31
N LYS A 253 -15.36 -5.01 10.67
CA LYS A 253 -14.50 -6.02 11.27
C LYS A 253 -13.14 -5.45 11.67
N LEU A 254 -12.53 -4.62 10.82
CA LEU A 254 -11.29 -3.92 11.15
C LEU A 254 -11.46 -3.02 12.38
N GLN A 255 -12.51 -2.22 12.40
CA GLN A 255 -12.82 -1.32 13.51
C GLN A 255 -13.05 -2.09 14.82
N GLN A 256 -13.78 -3.19 14.77
CA GLN A 256 -13.98 -4.08 15.92
C GLN A 256 -12.64 -4.62 16.45
N LEU A 257 -11.83 -5.24 15.59
CA LEU A 257 -10.55 -5.82 15.99
C LEU A 257 -9.55 -4.78 16.52
N TRP A 258 -9.60 -3.56 15.98
CA TRP A 258 -8.83 -2.44 16.52
C TRP A 258 -9.27 -2.04 17.93
N GLN A 259 -10.57 -2.02 18.19
CA GLN A 259 -11.09 -1.70 19.53
C GLN A 259 -10.74 -2.76 20.57
N GLU A 260 -10.77 -4.05 20.18
CA GLU A 260 -10.50 -5.19 21.05
C GLU A 260 -9.00 -5.41 21.36
N ALA A 261 -8.11 -4.82 20.60
CA ALA A 261 -6.66 -4.91 20.78
C ALA A 261 -6.18 -3.79 21.74
#